data_95dfba6c815e5758cd61ec2bb53e1887
#
_entry.id   95dfba6c815e5758cd61ec2bb53e1887
#
_cell.length_a   1.000
_cell.length_b   1.000
_cell.length_c   1.000
_cell.angle_alpha   90.00
_cell.angle_beta   90.00
_cell.angle_gamma   90.00
#
_symmetry.space_group_name_H-M   'P 1'
#
loop_
_entity.id
_entity.type
_entity.pdbx_description
1 polymer ?
#
loop_
_entity_poly.entity_id
_entity_poly.type
_entity_poly.pdbx_seq_one_letter_code
_entity_poly.pdbx_strand_id
1 'polypeptide(L)'
;MDLISSCDGKRIIDVGAGATTLIDSLVENGYEVTVLDISSEALRILSNRHGTNLQYINDDLSKSLELGEYEIWHDRAVLHFLLNPNDREQYVSNLESCIRSGGFAVIETFSTDGAKMCCGLDLHTYDEEMLVDLLGDNWTLVDSIRHTQINPVGGERPYISTIFERK
;
A
#
# COMPACT_ATOMS: atom_id res chain seq x y z
N MET A 1 -1.06 11.52 -2.45
CA MET A 1 -1.01 12.42 -1.26
C MET A 1 -2.41 12.73 -0.73
N ASP A 2 -3.39 13.06 -1.57
CA ASP A 2 -4.69 13.55 -1.10
C ASP A 2 -5.43 12.54 -0.18
N LEU A 3 -5.40 11.24 -0.52
CA LEU A 3 -6.03 10.22 0.32
C LEU A 3 -5.32 10.04 1.67
N ILE A 4 -4.00 10.02 1.69
CA ILE A 4 -3.22 9.92 2.95
C ILE A 4 -3.48 11.14 3.85
N SER A 5 -3.58 12.33 3.25
CA SER A 5 -3.79 13.57 4.01
C SER A 5 -5.18 13.68 4.65
N SER A 6 -6.15 12.87 4.22
CA SER A 6 -7.47 12.78 4.83
C SER A 6 -7.52 11.82 6.03
N CYS A 7 -6.45 11.04 6.27
CA CYS A 7 -6.33 10.14 7.40
C CYS A 7 -5.67 10.85 8.59
N ASP A 8 -6.20 10.64 9.78
CA ASP A 8 -5.56 11.09 11.01
C ASP A 8 -4.34 10.22 11.33
N GLY A 9 -3.22 10.87 11.70
CA GLY A 9 -1.99 10.19 12.08
C GLY A 9 -0.77 10.69 11.33
N LYS A 10 0.41 10.33 11.84
CA LYS A 10 1.71 10.73 11.27
C LYS A 10 2.68 9.57 11.10
N ARG A 11 2.47 8.45 11.80
CA ARG A 11 3.29 7.24 11.64
C ARG A 11 2.72 6.38 10.53
N ILE A 12 3.43 6.32 9.40
CA ILE A 12 3.01 5.62 8.21
C ILE A 12 4.00 4.52 7.83
N ILE A 13 3.47 3.37 7.45
CA ILE A 13 4.23 2.34 6.73
C ILE A 13 3.79 2.31 5.26
N ASP A 14 4.74 2.53 4.35
CA ASP A 14 4.54 2.45 2.90
C ASP A 14 5.08 1.12 2.40
N VAL A 15 4.18 0.23 2.00
CA VAL A 15 4.53 -1.13 1.59
C VAL A 15 4.66 -1.23 0.08
N GLY A 16 5.73 -1.90 -0.38
CA GLY A 16 6.12 -1.88 -1.78
C GLY A 16 6.54 -0.47 -2.23
N ALA A 17 7.25 0.23 -1.35
CA ALA A 17 7.58 1.64 -1.54
C ALA A 17 8.32 1.94 -2.86
N GLY A 18 9.05 0.96 -3.41
CA GLY A 18 9.87 1.19 -4.59
C GLY A 18 10.88 2.32 -4.35
N ALA A 19 11.21 3.05 -5.40
CA ALA A 19 12.08 4.23 -5.32
C ALA A 19 11.30 5.52 -5.67
N THR A 20 10.03 5.61 -5.24
CA THR A 20 9.10 6.67 -5.65
C THR A 20 9.41 8.02 -4.99
N THR A 21 8.90 9.10 -5.59
CA THR A 21 8.97 10.47 -5.04
C THR A 21 7.84 10.75 -4.05
N LEU A 22 6.88 9.85 -3.87
CA LEU A 22 5.85 10.00 -2.84
C LEU A 22 6.48 10.14 -1.45
N ILE A 23 7.54 9.36 -1.20
CA ILE A 23 8.27 9.37 0.07
C ILE A 23 8.84 10.76 0.38
N ASP A 24 9.34 11.48 -0.65
CA ASP A 24 9.85 12.85 -0.49
C ASP A 24 8.73 13.76 0.07
N SER A 25 7.54 13.67 -0.52
CA SER A 25 6.37 14.45 -0.09
C SER A 25 5.88 14.06 1.31
N LEU A 26 5.91 12.78 1.68
CA LEU A 26 5.52 12.35 3.04
C LEU A 26 6.47 12.94 4.09
N VAL A 27 7.78 12.84 3.86
CA VAL A 27 8.80 13.42 4.76
C VAL A 27 8.64 14.94 4.87
N GLU A 28 8.47 15.65 3.76
CA GLU A 28 8.26 17.11 3.73
C GLU A 28 7.00 17.55 4.49
N ASN A 29 5.95 16.71 4.51
CA ASN A 29 4.72 16.94 5.26
C ASN A 29 4.77 16.45 6.72
N GLY A 30 5.94 16.03 7.20
CA GLY A 30 6.20 15.69 8.59
C GLY A 30 5.65 14.34 9.03
N TYR A 31 5.52 13.37 8.09
CA TYR A 31 5.23 11.98 8.44
C TYR A 31 6.49 11.26 8.95
N GLU A 32 6.30 10.41 9.94
CA GLU A 32 7.29 9.41 10.38
C GLU A 32 7.13 8.17 9.49
N VAL A 33 8.01 8.05 8.48
CA VAL A 33 7.84 7.09 7.40
C VAL A 33 8.70 5.86 7.63
N THR A 34 8.07 4.70 7.60
CA THR A 34 8.72 3.40 7.42
C THR A 34 8.44 2.93 6.00
N VAL A 35 9.46 2.48 5.29
CA VAL A 35 9.33 1.91 3.95
C VAL A 35 9.64 0.41 4.01
N LEU A 36 8.74 -0.40 3.45
CA LEU A 36 8.90 -1.83 3.31
C LEU A 36 8.93 -2.19 1.83
N ASP A 37 9.95 -2.93 1.41
CA ASP A 37 10.02 -3.42 0.04
C ASP A 37 10.84 -4.72 -0.02
N ILE A 38 10.46 -5.63 -0.92
CA ILE A 38 11.23 -6.85 -1.21
C ILE A 38 12.54 -6.55 -1.95
N SER A 39 12.59 -5.41 -2.66
CA SER A 39 13.74 -4.96 -3.42
C SER A 39 14.73 -4.19 -2.55
N SER A 40 15.81 -4.83 -2.16
CA SER A 40 16.92 -4.16 -1.46
C SER A 40 17.51 -3.00 -2.26
N GLU A 41 17.47 -3.05 -3.60
CA GLU A 41 17.94 -1.96 -4.46
C GLU A 41 17.02 -0.73 -4.38
N ALA A 42 15.69 -0.92 -4.34
CA ALA A 42 14.76 0.19 -4.14
C ALA A 42 15.01 0.89 -2.80
N LEU A 43 15.16 0.11 -1.73
CA LEU A 43 15.48 0.63 -0.40
C LEU A 43 16.83 1.34 -0.36
N ARG A 44 17.85 0.82 -1.07
CA ARG A 44 19.17 1.48 -1.19
C ARG A 44 19.05 2.85 -1.87
N ILE A 45 18.22 2.98 -2.90
CA ILE A 45 17.98 4.26 -3.58
C ILE A 45 17.32 5.25 -2.60
N LEU A 46 16.28 4.83 -1.87
CA LEU A 46 15.63 5.66 -0.86
C LEU A 46 16.60 6.04 0.27
N SER A 47 17.42 5.10 0.74
CA SER A 47 18.41 5.37 1.78
C SER A 47 19.47 6.39 1.35
N ASN A 48 19.90 6.36 0.09
CA ASN A 48 20.80 7.39 -0.45
C ASN A 48 20.16 8.77 -0.51
N ARG A 49 18.82 8.84 -0.66
CA ARG A 49 18.05 10.09 -0.75
C ARG A 49 17.70 10.66 0.62
N HIS A 50 17.31 9.82 1.56
CA HIS A 50 16.71 10.22 2.84
C HIS A 50 17.57 9.90 4.08
N GLY A 51 18.58 9.02 3.95
CA GLY A 51 19.46 8.66 5.07
C GLY A 51 18.68 8.09 6.25
N THR A 52 18.87 8.69 7.42
CA THR A 52 18.22 8.27 8.69
C THR A 52 16.83 8.87 8.90
N ASN A 53 16.30 9.63 7.95
CA ASN A 53 14.95 10.20 8.06
C ASN A 53 13.82 9.18 7.84
N LEU A 54 14.17 7.97 7.40
CA LEU A 54 13.24 6.85 7.21
C LEU A 54 13.68 5.64 8.03
N GLN A 55 12.73 4.77 8.32
CA GLN A 55 13.00 3.39 8.69
C GLN A 55 12.86 2.48 7.45
N TYR A 56 13.70 1.46 7.36
CA TYR A 56 13.78 0.58 6.18
C TYR A 56 13.59 -0.87 6.61
N ILE A 57 12.64 -1.56 5.98
CA ILE A 57 12.37 -2.99 6.16
C ILE A 57 12.51 -3.67 4.81
N ASN A 58 13.50 -4.57 4.68
CA ASN A 58 13.66 -5.38 3.48
C ASN A 58 13.08 -6.76 3.73
N ASP A 59 11.82 -6.96 3.37
CA ASP A 59 11.13 -8.22 3.58
C ASP A 59 9.99 -8.41 2.57
N ASP A 60 9.32 -9.57 2.65
CA ASP A 60 8.30 -10.06 1.74
C ASP A 60 6.95 -10.12 2.46
N LEU A 61 5.97 -9.34 1.97
CA LEU A 61 4.62 -9.26 2.54
C LEU A 61 3.82 -10.57 2.49
N SER A 62 4.24 -11.54 1.70
CA SER A 62 3.65 -12.88 1.71
C SER A 62 4.07 -13.73 2.93
N LYS A 63 4.96 -13.20 3.77
CA LYS A 63 5.45 -13.85 4.99
C LYS A 63 4.92 -13.16 6.23
N SER A 64 4.92 -13.90 7.36
CA SER A 64 4.62 -13.31 8.67
C SER A 64 5.74 -12.37 9.09
N LEU A 65 5.41 -11.10 9.36
CA LEU A 65 6.35 -10.04 9.69
C LEU A 65 6.10 -9.54 11.11
N GLU A 66 7.19 -9.22 11.81
CA GLU A 66 7.14 -8.49 13.09
C GLU A 66 7.31 -6.99 12.80
N LEU A 67 6.18 -6.33 12.56
CA LEU A 67 6.11 -4.90 12.28
C LEU A 67 5.87 -4.10 13.56
N GLY A 68 6.33 -2.85 13.57
CA GLY A 68 5.98 -1.90 14.63
C GLY A 68 4.51 -1.46 14.56
N GLU A 69 4.10 -0.54 15.44
CA GLU A 69 2.76 0.05 15.40
C GLU A 69 2.75 1.29 14.51
N TYR A 70 1.75 1.38 13.63
CA TYR A 70 1.53 2.51 12.74
C TYR A 70 0.09 3.02 12.83
N GLU A 71 -0.12 4.23 12.34
CA GLU A 71 -1.44 4.87 12.24
C GLU A 71 -2.00 4.73 10.84
N ILE A 72 -1.13 4.64 9.84
CA ILE A 72 -1.50 4.53 8.43
C ILE A 72 -0.67 3.42 7.77
N TRP A 73 -1.38 2.47 7.16
CA TRP A 73 -0.83 1.56 6.16
C TRP A 73 -1.10 2.15 4.78
N HIS A 74 -0.07 2.27 3.98
CA HIS A 74 -0.21 2.70 2.60
C HIS A 74 0.32 1.64 1.65
N ASP A 75 -0.53 1.15 0.77
CA ASP A 75 -0.19 0.24 -0.33
C ASP A 75 -0.54 0.90 -1.66
N ARG A 76 0.47 1.16 -2.46
CA ARG A 76 0.27 1.58 -3.83
C ARG A 76 0.85 0.55 -4.79
N ALA A 77 -0.02 -0.36 -5.22
CA ALA A 77 0.28 -1.33 -6.27
C ALA A 77 1.12 -2.55 -5.84
N VAL A 78 0.88 -3.09 -4.62
CA VAL A 78 1.47 -4.36 -4.18
C VAL A 78 0.43 -5.47 -4.10
N LEU A 79 -0.71 -5.23 -3.44
CA LEU A 79 -1.74 -6.24 -3.18
C LEU A 79 -2.15 -7.02 -4.44
N HIS A 80 -2.23 -6.36 -5.58
CA HIS A 80 -2.64 -7.00 -6.83
C HIS A 80 -1.60 -7.99 -7.41
N PHE A 81 -0.38 -8.04 -6.91
CA PHE A 81 0.62 -9.05 -7.26
C PHE A 81 0.53 -10.31 -6.39
N LEU A 82 -0.22 -10.29 -5.31
CA LEU A 82 -0.43 -11.43 -4.43
C LEU A 82 -1.51 -12.36 -5.02
N LEU A 83 -1.11 -13.24 -5.95
CA LEU A 83 -2.03 -14.11 -6.68
C LEU A 83 -2.54 -15.28 -5.83
N ASN A 84 -1.72 -15.76 -4.87
CA ASN A 84 -2.07 -16.86 -4.00
C ASN A 84 -3.00 -16.36 -2.87
N PRO A 85 -4.14 -17.02 -2.59
CA PRO A 85 -5.01 -16.65 -1.48
C PRO A 85 -4.29 -16.59 -0.12
N ASN A 86 -3.40 -17.53 0.17
CA ASN A 86 -2.67 -17.55 1.43
C ASN A 86 -1.75 -16.32 1.60
N ASP A 87 -1.17 -15.81 0.50
CA ASP A 87 -0.32 -14.61 0.54
C ASP A 87 -1.17 -13.36 0.83
N ARG A 88 -2.42 -13.31 0.33
CA ARG A 88 -3.36 -12.24 0.64
C ARG A 88 -3.85 -12.31 2.09
N GLU A 89 -4.11 -13.50 2.62
CA GLU A 89 -4.43 -13.69 4.05
C GLU A 89 -3.26 -13.23 4.93
N GLN A 90 -2.03 -13.54 4.53
CA GLN A 90 -0.83 -13.09 5.27
C GLN A 90 -0.65 -11.57 5.19
N TYR A 91 -0.92 -10.97 4.02
CA TYR A 91 -0.94 -9.51 3.86
C TYR A 91 -1.92 -8.86 4.85
N VAL A 92 -3.16 -9.36 4.94
CA VAL A 92 -4.17 -8.84 5.88
C VAL A 92 -3.72 -9.07 7.34
N SER A 93 -3.13 -10.22 7.65
CA SER A 93 -2.59 -10.50 8.98
C SER A 93 -1.47 -9.51 9.37
N ASN A 94 -0.56 -9.20 8.46
CA ASN A 94 0.49 -8.20 8.68
C ASN A 94 -0.11 -6.80 8.90
N LEU A 95 -1.06 -6.39 8.06
CA LEU A 95 -1.79 -5.14 8.19
C LEU A 95 -2.48 -5.03 9.56
N GLU A 96 -3.21 -6.07 9.97
CA GLU A 96 -3.91 -6.09 11.26
C GLU A 96 -2.96 -6.11 12.46
N SER A 97 -1.81 -6.72 12.33
CA SER A 97 -0.84 -6.79 13.43
C SER A 97 -0.22 -5.44 13.77
N CYS A 98 -0.13 -4.52 12.80
CA CYS A 98 0.61 -3.27 12.93
C CYS A 98 -0.24 -1.99 12.94
N ILE A 99 -1.51 -2.03 12.49
CA ILE A 99 -2.41 -0.88 12.56
C ILE A 99 -3.35 -1.03 13.75
N ARG A 100 -3.36 -0.04 14.63
CA ARG A 100 -4.25 0.00 15.81
C ARG A 100 -5.69 0.39 15.44
N SER A 101 -6.64 0.15 16.34
CA SER A 101 -8.02 0.66 16.22
C SER A 101 -8.02 2.19 16.03
N GLY A 102 -8.83 2.68 15.10
CA GLY A 102 -8.86 4.06 14.64
C GLY A 102 -7.75 4.44 13.65
N GLY A 103 -6.87 3.50 13.28
CA GLY A 103 -5.90 3.71 12.21
C GLY A 103 -6.47 3.37 10.84
N PHE A 104 -5.71 3.65 9.79
CA PHE A 104 -6.19 3.62 8.42
C PHE A 104 -5.37 2.70 7.52
N ALA A 105 -6.03 2.09 6.54
CA ALA A 105 -5.40 1.44 5.41
C ALA A 105 -5.79 2.17 4.12
N VAL A 106 -4.81 2.75 3.44
CA VAL A 106 -4.96 3.38 2.11
C VAL A 106 -4.41 2.40 1.10
N ILE A 107 -5.29 1.83 0.27
CA ILE A 107 -4.92 0.78 -0.68
C ILE A 107 -5.28 1.23 -2.09
N GLU A 108 -4.27 1.30 -2.97
CA GLU A 108 -4.43 1.55 -4.40
C GLU A 108 -4.04 0.31 -5.20
N THR A 109 -4.97 -0.20 -6.00
CA THR A 109 -4.77 -1.42 -6.79
C THR A 109 -5.45 -1.32 -8.15
N PHE A 110 -5.12 -2.23 -9.09
CA PHE A 110 -5.81 -2.30 -10.38
C PHE A 110 -7.27 -2.66 -10.21
N SER A 111 -8.14 -1.89 -10.87
CA SER A 111 -9.58 -2.14 -10.94
C SER A 111 -9.90 -3.37 -11.80
N THR A 112 -11.01 -4.03 -11.50
CA THR A 112 -11.58 -5.14 -12.30
C THR A 112 -11.83 -4.79 -13.75
N ASP A 113 -12.01 -3.49 -14.07
CA ASP A 113 -12.17 -2.97 -15.43
C ASP A 113 -10.82 -2.86 -16.17
N GLY A 114 -9.71 -3.12 -15.50
CA GLY A 114 -8.36 -2.87 -15.99
C GLY A 114 -7.66 -4.07 -16.59
N ALA A 115 -6.36 -3.89 -16.81
CA ALA A 115 -5.47 -4.92 -17.32
C ALA A 115 -5.30 -6.06 -16.31
N LYS A 116 -5.24 -7.29 -16.81
CA LYS A 116 -4.95 -8.49 -16.00
C LYS A 116 -3.46 -8.83 -15.93
N MET A 117 -2.62 -8.00 -16.52
CA MET A 117 -1.16 -8.14 -16.52
C MET A 117 -0.49 -6.77 -16.43
N CYS A 118 0.59 -6.68 -15.65
CA CYS A 118 1.48 -5.53 -15.61
C CYS A 118 2.94 -5.98 -15.62
N CYS A 119 3.76 -5.36 -16.47
CA CYS A 119 5.19 -5.69 -16.60
C CYS A 119 5.50 -7.19 -16.84
N GLY A 120 4.57 -7.90 -17.52
CA GLY A 120 4.69 -9.33 -17.79
C GLY A 120 4.26 -10.25 -16.63
N LEU A 121 3.72 -9.68 -15.56
CA LEU A 121 3.19 -10.42 -14.41
C LEU A 121 1.67 -10.41 -14.42
N ASP A 122 1.06 -11.52 -14.04
CA ASP A 122 -0.38 -11.61 -13.81
C ASP A 122 -0.79 -10.76 -12.62
N LEU A 123 -2.04 -10.27 -12.63
CA LEU A 123 -2.62 -9.44 -11.59
C LEU A 123 -3.91 -10.04 -11.06
N HIS A 124 -4.12 -9.90 -9.77
CA HIS A 124 -5.43 -10.03 -9.15
C HIS A 124 -6.04 -8.63 -9.03
N THR A 125 -7.06 -8.35 -9.83
CA THR A 125 -7.74 -7.05 -9.86
C THR A 125 -8.85 -6.99 -8.81
N TYR A 126 -9.19 -5.79 -8.36
CA TYR A 126 -10.15 -5.58 -7.28
C TYR A 126 -11.22 -4.56 -7.64
N ASP A 127 -12.37 -4.70 -7.00
CA ASP A 127 -13.36 -3.67 -6.79
C ASP A 127 -13.54 -3.41 -5.28
N GLU A 128 -14.44 -2.50 -4.93
CA GLU A 128 -14.71 -2.11 -3.54
C GLU A 128 -15.20 -3.30 -2.70
N GLU A 129 -16.11 -4.10 -3.25
CA GLU A 129 -16.73 -5.24 -2.55
C GLU A 129 -15.68 -6.31 -2.26
N MET A 130 -14.82 -6.62 -3.23
CA MET A 130 -13.72 -7.57 -3.05
C MET A 130 -12.71 -7.11 -1.98
N LEU A 131 -12.43 -5.81 -1.87
CA LEU A 131 -11.54 -5.27 -0.84
C LEU A 131 -12.21 -5.29 0.55
N VAL A 132 -13.51 -5.00 0.63
CA VAL A 132 -14.29 -5.14 1.88
C VAL A 132 -14.28 -6.59 2.36
N ASP A 133 -14.54 -7.54 1.46
CA ASP A 133 -14.54 -8.97 1.78
C ASP A 133 -13.15 -9.45 2.22
N LEU A 134 -12.09 -8.97 1.55
CA LEU A 134 -10.71 -9.32 1.88
C LEU A 134 -10.30 -8.85 3.27
N LEU A 135 -10.60 -7.59 3.62
CA LEU A 135 -10.21 -7.00 4.90
C LEU A 135 -11.11 -7.45 6.05
N GLY A 136 -12.36 -7.81 5.76
CA GLY A 136 -13.32 -8.36 6.71
C GLY A 136 -13.87 -7.36 7.72
N ASP A 137 -14.53 -7.91 8.75
CA ASP A 137 -15.38 -7.15 9.68
C ASP A 137 -14.63 -6.16 10.58
N ASN A 138 -13.31 -6.29 10.72
CA ASN A 138 -12.49 -5.40 11.53
C ASN A 138 -12.24 -4.03 10.87
N TRP A 139 -12.66 -3.87 9.61
CA TRP A 139 -12.44 -2.68 8.83
C TRP A 139 -13.74 -2.08 8.32
N THR A 140 -13.77 -0.76 8.17
CA THR A 140 -14.87 -0.02 7.57
C THR A 140 -14.35 0.73 6.36
N LEU A 141 -14.93 0.51 5.18
CA LEU A 141 -14.65 1.34 4.01
C LEU A 141 -15.17 2.76 4.25
N VAL A 142 -14.25 3.73 4.28
CA VAL A 142 -14.55 5.16 4.53
C VAL A 142 -14.73 5.90 3.21
N ASP A 143 -13.86 5.62 2.22
CA ASP A 143 -13.89 6.30 0.92
C ASP A 143 -13.33 5.38 -0.17
N SER A 144 -13.79 5.60 -1.41
CA SER A 144 -13.24 4.95 -2.59
C SER A 144 -13.28 5.87 -3.80
N ILE A 145 -12.23 5.84 -4.61
CA ILE A 145 -12.08 6.63 -5.83
C ILE A 145 -11.59 5.73 -6.95
N ARG A 146 -12.34 5.67 -8.05
CA ARG A 146 -11.87 5.04 -9.30
C ARG A 146 -11.24 6.10 -10.19
N HIS A 147 -10.06 5.80 -10.70
CA HIS A 147 -9.35 6.71 -11.60
C HIS A 147 -8.55 5.92 -12.64
N THR A 148 -8.13 6.61 -13.69
CA THR A 148 -7.31 6.00 -14.76
C THR A 148 -5.96 6.70 -14.80
N GLN A 149 -4.89 5.92 -14.72
CA GLN A 149 -3.53 6.38 -14.98
C GLN A 149 -3.15 6.05 -16.42
N ILE A 150 -2.39 6.92 -17.04
CA ILE A 150 -1.81 6.66 -18.36
C ILE A 150 -0.37 6.19 -18.15
N ASN A 151 -0.06 5.01 -18.63
CA ASN A 151 1.30 4.48 -18.58
C ASN A 151 2.24 5.22 -19.56
N PRO A 152 3.57 5.09 -19.43
CA PRO A 152 4.52 5.81 -20.30
C PRO A 152 4.40 5.53 -21.80
N VAL A 153 3.71 4.44 -22.19
CA VAL A 153 3.47 4.08 -23.59
C VAL A 153 2.05 4.39 -24.06
N GLY A 154 1.29 5.17 -23.26
CA GLY A 154 -0.04 5.69 -23.64
C GLY A 154 -1.21 4.73 -23.34
N GLY A 155 -0.99 3.59 -22.70
CA GLY A 155 -2.05 2.67 -22.32
C GLY A 155 -2.78 3.11 -21.05
N GLU A 156 -4.11 3.01 -21.06
CA GLU A 156 -4.93 3.27 -19.88
C GLU A 156 -4.77 2.17 -18.83
N ARG A 157 -4.73 2.58 -17.58
CA ARG A 157 -4.64 1.71 -16.39
C ARG A 157 -5.68 2.15 -15.37
N PRO A 158 -6.88 1.53 -15.37
CA PRO A 158 -7.89 1.76 -14.35
C PRO A 158 -7.42 1.25 -12.99
N TYR A 159 -7.52 2.13 -11.99
CA TYR A 159 -7.20 1.86 -10.60
C TYR A 159 -8.40 2.13 -9.72
N ILE A 160 -8.39 1.49 -8.56
CA ILE A 160 -9.25 1.81 -7.43
C ILE A 160 -8.34 2.16 -6.24
N SER A 161 -8.62 3.29 -5.61
CA SER A 161 -7.98 3.71 -4.36
C SER A 161 -9.05 3.74 -3.27
N THR A 162 -8.76 3.14 -2.14
CA THR A 162 -9.70 3.01 -1.02
C THR A 162 -9.06 3.47 0.28
N ILE A 163 -9.88 3.97 1.19
CA ILE A 163 -9.53 4.23 2.59
C ILE A 163 -10.40 3.34 3.46
N PHE A 164 -9.76 2.53 4.29
CA PHE A 164 -10.41 1.76 5.33
C PHE A 164 -9.96 2.26 6.69
N GLU A 165 -10.90 2.33 7.65
CA GLU A 165 -10.64 2.61 9.05
C GLU A 165 -10.78 1.33 9.86
N ARG A 166 -9.82 1.07 10.76
CA ARG A 166 -9.85 -0.07 11.66
C ARG A 166 -10.76 0.21 12.87
N LYS A 167 -11.73 -0.70 13.12
CA LYS A 167 -12.66 -0.64 14.26
C LYS A 167 -11.97 -0.86 15.61
#